data_ac2d39da73780ebc79078d699c75a582
#
_entry.id   ac2d39da73780ebc79078d699c75a582
#
_cell.length_a   1.000
_cell.length_b   1.000
_cell.length_c   1.000
_cell.angle_alpha   90.00
_cell.angle_beta   90.00
_cell.angle_gamma   90.00
#
_symmetry.space_group_name_H-M   'P 1'
#
loop_
_entity.id
_entity.type
_entity.pdbx_description
1 polymer ?
#
loop_
_entity_poly.entity_id
_entity_poly.type
_entity_poly.pdbx_seq_one_letter_code
_entity_poly.pdbx_strand_id
1 'polypeptide(L)'
;GKSLAYTPFMREFRTWKRHRGGRAQDVWVYDLEKDQARQITDFTGTDQHPIWHKDRVYFVSDRDLTLNFHAYDFKTGTTKPITRFSDYDVLWPSGKAGVIAFEKGGYLWALDLASEQVRKIPVRIHFDNPNVLARFQSVKDNIANFDLSPTGKRAAFEARGEIFTVPEKEGLTYNLT
;
A
#
# COMPACT_ATOMS: atom_id res chain seq x y z
N GLY A 1 29.51 -1.76 -4.27
CA GLY A 1 29.04 -3.05 -3.80
C GLY A 1 29.49 -4.16 -4.74
N LYS A 2 29.66 -5.36 -4.20
CA LYS A 2 30.10 -6.54 -4.97
C LYS A 2 28.92 -7.44 -5.37
N SER A 3 27.73 -7.17 -4.84
CA SER A 3 26.54 -7.97 -5.10
C SER A 3 25.28 -7.10 -5.15
N LEU A 4 24.26 -7.59 -5.85
CA LEU A 4 22.93 -6.98 -5.98
C LEU A 4 21.89 -7.96 -5.45
N ALA A 5 20.87 -7.45 -4.73
CA ALA A 5 19.66 -8.19 -4.45
C ALA A 5 18.52 -7.66 -5.34
N TYR A 6 17.76 -8.56 -5.96
CA TYR A 6 16.73 -8.18 -6.93
C TYR A 6 15.60 -9.21 -7.01
N THR A 7 14.52 -8.84 -7.65
CA THR A 7 13.43 -9.74 -8.06
C THR A 7 13.38 -9.78 -9.59
N PRO A 8 13.42 -10.96 -10.25
CA PRO A 8 13.42 -11.07 -11.72
C PRO A 8 12.13 -10.58 -12.36
N PHE A 9 11.04 -10.61 -11.62
CA PHE A 9 9.72 -10.19 -12.12
C PHE A 9 9.23 -8.97 -11.35
N MET A 10 8.74 -7.96 -12.06
CA MET A 10 8.05 -6.83 -11.44
C MET A 10 6.55 -7.07 -11.39
N ARG A 11 5.92 -6.57 -10.33
CA ARG A 11 4.48 -6.67 -10.12
C ARG A 11 3.77 -5.36 -10.48
N GLU A 12 4.25 -4.63 -11.43
CA GLU A 12 3.60 -3.40 -11.86
C GLU A 12 2.19 -3.66 -12.40
N PHE A 13 1.25 -2.81 -12.00
CA PHE A 13 -0.14 -2.80 -12.46
C PHE A 13 -0.94 -4.09 -12.22
N ARG A 14 -0.51 -4.97 -11.32
CA ARG A 14 -1.26 -6.18 -10.98
C ARG A 14 -2.15 -5.93 -9.76
N THR A 15 -3.42 -6.29 -9.87
CA THR A 15 -4.42 -6.14 -8.81
C THR A 15 -4.57 -7.39 -7.92
N TRP A 16 -3.99 -8.51 -8.33
CA TRP A 16 -4.04 -9.76 -7.58
C TRP A 16 -3.18 -9.73 -6.32
N LYS A 17 -3.67 -10.35 -5.28
CA LYS A 17 -3.02 -10.50 -3.98
C LYS A 17 -2.90 -11.97 -3.62
N ARG A 18 -1.87 -12.36 -2.87
CA ARG A 18 -1.66 -13.74 -2.42
C ARG A 18 -1.57 -14.75 -3.57
N HIS A 19 -1.01 -14.31 -4.69
CA HIS A 19 -0.84 -15.19 -5.84
C HIS A 19 0.15 -16.32 -5.50
N ARG A 20 -0.19 -17.54 -5.93
CA ARG A 20 0.66 -18.73 -5.82
C ARG A 20 0.90 -19.30 -7.21
N GLY A 21 2.16 -19.61 -7.52
CA GLY A 21 2.54 -20.21 -8.79
C GLY A 21 3.43 -19.34 -9.68
N GLY A 22 3.50 -19.68 -10.96
CA GLY A 22 4.40 -19.01 -11.92
C GLY A 22 4.19 -17.51 -11.98
N ARG A 23 5.25 -16.73 -11.88
CA ARG A 23 5.30 -15.28 -11.70
C ARG A 23 5.09 -14.79 -10.25
N ALA A 24 4.98 -15.68 -9.25
CA ALA A 24 5.28 -15.27 -7.90
C ALA A 24 6.73 -14.76 -7.84
N GLN A 25 6.98 -13.73 -7.05
CA GLN A 25 8.30 -13.11 -6.99
C GLN A 25 9.14 -13.80 -5.92
N ASP A 26 10.37 -14.13 -6.29
CA ASP A 26 11.42 -14.57 -5.37
C ASP A 26 12.57 -13.58 -5.37
N VAL A 27 13.30 -13.56 -4.26
CA VAL A 27 14.51 -12.75 -4.10
C VAL A 27 15.72 -13.51 -4.60
N TRP A 28 16.47 -12.85 -5.45
CA TRP A 28 17.72 -13.33 -6.04
C TRP A 28 18.88 -12.43 -5.65
N VAL A 29 20.06 -12.98 -5.65
CA VAL A 29 21.32 -12.27 -5.46
C VAL A 29 22.22 -12.52 -6.65
N TYR A 30 22.78 -11.47 -7.19
CA TYR A 30 23.78 -11.50 -8.25
C TYR A 30 25.13 -11.09 -7.70
N ASP A 31 26.13 -11.94 -7.86
CA ASP A 31 27.54 -11.68 -7.53
C ASP A 31 28.23 -11.06 -8.76
N LEU A 32 28.60 -9.79 -8.66
CA LEU A 32 29.23 -9.02 -9.75
C LEU A 32 30.65 -9.46 -10.08
N GLU A 33 31.35 -10.09 -9.13
CA GLU A 33 32.72 -10.56 -9.36
C GLU A 33 32.73 -11.93 -10.02
N LYS A 34 31.78 -12.78 -9.68
CA LYS A 34 31.70 -14.16 -10.19
C LYS A 34 30.77 -14.29 -11.39
N ASP A 35 30.05 -13.24 -11.75
CA ASP A 35 29.02 -13.24 -12.81
C ASP A 35 27.98 -14.37 -12.60
N GLN A 36 27.46 -14.49 -11.37
CA GLN A 36 26.56 -15.58 -10.98
C GLN A 36 25.33 -15.06 -10.25
N ALA A 37 24.16 -15.56 -10.66
CA ALA A 37 22.91 -15.34 -9.97
C ALA A 37 22.57 -16.54 -9.06
N ARG A 38 22.00 -16.26 -7.89
CA ARG A 38 21.52 -17.27 -6.95
C ARG A 38 20.19 -16.85 -6.36
N GLN A 39 19.21 -17.72 -6.43
CA GLN A 39 17.95 -17.58 -5.71
C GLN A 39 18.20 -17.79 -4.20
N ILE A 40 17.65 -16.90 -3.35
CA ILE A 40 17.78 -16.99 -1.90
C ILE A 40 16.44 -17.20 -1.19
N THR A 41 15.33 -17.09 -1.91
CA THR A 41 13.98 -17.49 -1.44
C THR A 41 13.33 -18.39 -2.47
N ASP A 42 12.50 -19.35 -2.00
CA ASP A 42 11.79 -20.35 -2.80
C ASP A 42 10.34 -20.54 -2.36
N PHE A 43 9.77 -19.49 -1.77
CA PHE A 43 8.41 -19.53 -1.29
C PHE A 43 7.41 -19.53 -2.44
N THR A 44 6.34 -20.35 -2.34
CA THR A 44 5.30 -20.46 -3.39
C THR A 44 4.50 -19.18 -3.63
N GLY A 45 4.57 -18.20 -2.72
CA GLY A 45 3.93 -16.89 -2.81
C GLY A 45 4.91 -15.79 -3.21
N THR A 46 4.67 -14.59 -2.71
CA THR A 46 5.41 -13.40 -3.10
C THR A 46 6.50 -13.06 -2.08
N ASP A 47 7.74 -12.99 -2.53
CA ASP A 47 8.89 -12.38 -1.84
C ASP A 47 9.41 -11.22 -2.69
N GLN A 48 9.26 -9.96 -2.23
CA GLN A 48 9.50 -8.77 -3.05
C GLN A 48 10.22 -7.65 -2.30
N HIS A 49 10.68 -6.62 -3.03
CA HIS A 49 11.34 -5.44 -2.48
C HIS A 49 12.57 -5.76 -1.60
N PRO A 50 13.58 -6.44 -2.14
CA PRO A 50 14.78 -6.77 -1.38
C PRO A 50 15.56 -5.51 -1.00
N ILE A 51 15.98 -5.43 0.26
CA ILE A 51 16.80 -4.36 0.83
C ILE A 51 18.00 -4.99 1.54
N TRP A 52 19.18 -4.76 0.99
CA TRP A 52 20.42 -5.31 1.56
C TRP A 52 20.93 -4.45 2.71
N HIS A 53 21.18 -5.08 3.86
CA HIS A 53 21.85 -4.44 4.99
C HIS A 53 22.81 -5.40 5.68
N LYS A 54 24.11 -5.11 5.69
CA LYS A 54 25.18 -5.97 6.27
C LYS A 54 25.09 -7.40 5.71
N ASP A 55 24.97 -8.39 6.59
CA ASP A 55 24.91 -9.82 6.26
C ASP A 55 23.48 -10.33 5.99
N ARG A 56 22.52 -9.42 5.75
CA ARG A 56 21.12 -9.80 5.54
C ARG A 56 20.49 -9.09 4.36
N VAL A 57 19.55 -9.78 3.72
CA VAL A 57 18.59 -9.17 2.80
C VAL A 57 17.22 -9.19 3.45
N TYR A 58 16.68 -8.00 3.70
CA TYR A 58 15.31 -7.81 4.14
C TYR A 58 14.40 -7.74 2.91
N PHE A 59 13.21 -8.31 2.99
CA PHE A 59 12.24 -8.32 1.91
C PHE A 59 10.83 -8.42 2.47
N VAL A 60 9.83 -8.14 1.65
CA VAL A 60 8.42 -8.24 2.01
C VAL A 60 7.86 -9.55 1.47
N SER A 61 7.15 -10.31 2.32
CA SER A 61 6.59 -11.62 2.00
C SER A 61 5.14 -11.74 2.45
N ASP A 62 4.33 -12.45 1.68
CA ASP A 62 2.94 -12.81 2.03
C ASP A 62 2.80 -14.22 2.63
N ARG A 63 3.86 -14.74 3.27
CA ARG A 63 3.88 -16.07 3.93
C ARG A 63 2.79 -16.22 4.98
N ASP A 64 2.53 -15.14 5.72
CA ASP A 64 1.52 -15.07 6.78
C ASP A 64 0.20 -14.46 6.28
N LEU A 65 -0.08 -14.51 4.98
CA LEU A 65 -1.23 -13.93 4.29
C LEU A 65 -1.25 -12.39 4.23
N THR A 66 -0.63 -11.71 5.16
CA THR A 66 -0.38 -10.26 5.16
C THR A 66 1.07 -10.02 4.78
N LEU A 67 1.32 -9.02 3.95
CA LEU A 67 2.68 -8.65 3.57
C LEU A 67 3.46 -8.15 4.80
N ASN A 68 4.48 -8.89 5.19
CA ASN A 68 5.33 -8.61 6.34
C ASN A 68 6.81 -8.62 5.95
N PHE A 69 7.65 -7.94 6.75
CA PHE A 69 9.10 -8.04 6.57
C PHE A 69 9.61 -9.39 7.04
N HIS A 70 10.48 -9.96 6.22
CA HIS A 70 11.32 -11.12 6.50
C HIS A 70 12.78 -10.76 6.21
N ALA A 71 13.71 -11.49 6.75
CA ALA A 71 15.13 -11.33 6.48
C ALA A 71 15.79 -12.68 6.20
N TYR A 72 16.51 -12.76 5.09
CA TYR A 72 17.44 -13.84 4.79
C TYR A 72 18.80 -13.48 5.38
N ASP A 73 19.38 -14.36 6.19
CA ASP A 73 20.69 -14.21 6.81
C ASP A 73 21.72 -15.06 6.08
N PHE A 74 22.76 -14.44 5.51
CA PHE A 74 23.79 -15.15 4.75
C PHE A 74 24.69 -16.03 5.60
N LYS A 75 24.78 -15.79 6.92
CA LYS A 75 25.58 -16.61 7.84
C LYS A 75 24.95 -17.96 8.15
N THR A 76 23.63 -17.95 8.30
CA THR A 76 22.87 -19.15 8.67
C THR A 76 22.20 -19.81 7.46
N GLY A 77 22.04 -19.09 6.35
CA GLY A 77 21.31 -19.54 5.17
C GLY A 77 19.79 -19.65 5.40
N THR A 78 19.26 -18.98 6.43
CA THR A 78 17.86 -19.11 6.82
C THR A 78 17.10 -17.80 6.72
N THR A 79 15.79 -17.92 6.50
CA THR A 79 14.85 -16.79 6.52
C THR A 79 14.10 -16.75 7.83
N LYS A 80 13.99 -15.55 8.45
CA LYS A 80 13.18 -15.33 9.65
C LYS A 80 12.19 -14.19 9.45
N PRO A 81 11.01 -14.24 10.09
CA PRO A 81 10.09 -13.10 10.13
C PRO A 81 10.65 -11.98 11.01
N ILE A 82 10.48 -10.73 10.56
CA ILE A 82 10.86 -9.52 11.28
C ILE A 82 9.64 -8.81 11.83
N THR A 83 8.53 -8.78 11.06
CA THR A 83 7.24 -8.22 11.52
C THR A 83 6.14 -9.26 11.46
N ARG A 84 5.04 -9.04 12.19
CA ARG A 84 3.88 -9.94 12.25
C ARG A 84 2.58 -9.13 12.28
N PHE A 85 2.39 -8.28 11.28
CA PHE A 85 1.12 -7.55 11.11
C PHE A 85 0.04 -8.48 10.58
N SER A 86 -1.17 -8.34 11.08
CA SER A 86 -2.35 -9.09 10.64
C SER A 86 -3.47 -8.19 10.08
N ASP A 87 -3.32 -6.89 10.22
CA ASP A 87 -4.29 -5.87 9.84
C ASP A 87 -4.08 -5.35 8.40
N TYR A 88 -2.93 -4.75 8.13
CA TYR A 88 -2.59 -4.16 6.82
C TYR A 88 -1.24 -4.64 6.32
N ASP A 89 -1.11 -4.68 5.00
CA ASP A 89 0.12 -5.01 4.30
C ASP A 89 1.20 -3.94 4.49
N VAL A 90 2.45 -4.39 4.50
CA VAL A 90 3.63 -3.53 4.31
C VAL A 90 3.75 -3.19 2.83
N LEU A 91 3.78 -1.91 2.50
CA LEU A 91 3.85 -1.40 1.12
C LEU A 91 5.03 -0.43 0.97
N TRP A 92 5.57 -0.35 -0.25
CA TRP A 92 6.56 0.64 -0.69
C TRP A 92 7.77 0.81 0.24
N PRO A 93 8.44 -0.26 0.64
CA PRO A 93 9.59 -0.15 1.53
C PRO A 93 10.78 0.51 0.83
N SER A 94 11.47 1.37 1.56
CA SER A 94 12.71 2.01 1.13
C SER A 94 13.72 2.04 2.27
N GLY A 95 14.92 1.54 2.04
CA GLY A 95 15.93 1.36 3.07
C GLY A 95 17.18 2.22 2.88
N LYS A 96 17.64 2.89 3.95
CA LYS A 96 18.90 3.61 3.99
C LYS A 96 19.42 3.71 5.43
N ALA A 97 20.73 3.63 5.60
CA ALA A 97 21.44 3.86 6.88
C ALA A 97 20.88 3.05 8.07
N GLY A 98 20.48 1.79 7.83
CA GLY A 98 19.98 0.92 8.90
C GLY A 98 18.52 1.12 9.30
N VAL A 99 17.78 1.89 8.52
CA VAL A 99 16.34 2.08 8.71
C VAL A 99 15.60 1.75 7.41
N ILE A 100 14.45 1.10 7.51
CA ILE A 100 13.51 0.93 6.39
C ILE A 100 12.26 1.76 6.70
N ALA A 101 11.97 2.73 5.84
CA ALA A 101 10.69 3.43 5.84
C ALA A 101 9.70 2.67 4.95
N PHE A 102 8.43 2.61 5.36
CA PHE A 102 7.37 1.91 4.62
C PHE A 102 5.98 2.48 4.93
N GLU A 103 5.02 2.16 4.08
CA GLU A 103 3.61 2.43 4.31
C GLU A 103 2.94 1.20 4.95
N LYS A 104 2.02 1.45 5.89
CA LYS A 104 1.08 0.45 6.40
C LYS A 104 -0.21 1.13 6.88
N GLY A 105 -1.34 0.72 6.32
CA GLY A 105 -2.66 1.24 6.70
C GLY A 105 -2.83 2.75 6.52
N GLY A 106 -2.26 3.31 5.45
CA GLY A 106 -2.31 4.76 5.15
C GLY A 106 -1.39 5.62 6.01
N TYR A 107 -0.45 5.02 6.75
CA TYR A 107 0.52 5.74 7.58
C TYR A 107 1.95 5.36 7.22
N LEU A 108 2.87 6.30 7.47
CA LEU A 108 4.31 6.04 7.36
C LEU A 108 4.85 5.40 8.65
N TRP A 109 5.70 4.41 8.45
CA TRP A 109 6.35 3.66 9.51
C TRP A 109 7.85 3.54 9.25
N ALA A 110 8.60 3.28 10.29
CA ALA A 110 10.03 2.99 10.21
C ALA A 110 10.35 1.70 10.97
N LEU A 111 11.12 0.83 10.34
CA LEU A 111 11.76 -0.34 10.95
C LEU A 111 13.24 -0.03 11.17
N ASP A 112 13.69 -0.05 12.41
CA ASP A 112 15.10 0.03 12.77
C ASP A 112 15.73 -1.37 12.65
N LEU A 113 16.76 -1.50 11.82
CA LEU A 113 17.37 -2.79 11.52
C LEU A 113 18.34 -3.30 12.60
N ALA A 114 18.74 -2.46 13.53
CA ALA A 114 19.58 -2.87 14.64
C ALA A 114 18.76 -3.48 15.78
N SER A 115 17.66 -2.86 16.13
CA SER A 115 16.75 -3.30 17.20
C SER A 115 15.59 -4.17 16.69
N GLU A 116 15.34 -4.20 15.39
CA GLU A 116 14.19 -4.83 14.73
C GLU A 116 12.84 -4.26 15.25
N GLN A 117 12.85 -3.03 15.79
CA GLN A 117 11.65 -2.38 16.30
C GLN A 117 10.99 -1.51 15.24
N VAL A 118 9.66 -1.54 15.23
CA VAL A 118 8.83 -0.74 14.33
C VAL A 118 8.21 0.43 15.09
N ARG A 119 8.23 1.61 14.47
CA ARG A 119 7.53 2.79 15.00
C ARG A 119 6.76 3.51 13.90
N LYS A 120 5.60 4.05 14.25
CA LYS A 120 4.84 4.94 13.39
C LYS A 120 5.55 6.30 13.30
N ILE A 121 5.63 6.88 12.10
CA ILE A 121 6.18 8.22 11.89
C ILE A 121 5.03 9.22 11.97
N PRO A 122 5.01 10.12 12.96
CA PRO A 122 3.98 11.15 13.03
C PRO A 122 4.24 12.19 11.93
N VAL A 123 3.30 12.31 11.01
CA VAL A 123 3.30 13.35 9.97
C VAL A 123 2.22 14.35 10.31
N ARG A 124 2.58 15.62 10.42
CA ARG A 124 1.65 16.73 10.59
C ARG A 124 1.78 17.65 9.39
N ILE A 125 0.66 17.86 8.71
CA ILE A 125 0.58 18.78 7.57
C ILE A 125 -0.19 20.02 8.05
N HIS A 126 0.49 21.15 8.10
CA HIS A 126 -0.15 22.45 8.33
C HIS A 126 -0.57 22.98 6.97
N PHE A 127 -1.85 22.87 6.68
CA PHE A 127 -2.38 23.21 5.38
C PHE A 127 -3.72 23.93 5.51
N ASP A 128 -3.75 25.17 5.07
CA ASP A 128 -4.95 26.00 5.03
C ASP A 128 -5.61 25.84 3.67
N ASN A 129 -6.50 24.86 3.56
CA ASN A 129 -7.17 24.54 2.32
C ASN A 129 -8.57 25.17 2.27
N PRO A 130 -8.77 26.27 1.51
CA PRO A 130 -10.08 26.89 1.38
C PRO A 130 -11.13 25.97 0.74
N ASN A 131 -10.70 24.93 0.03
CA ASN A 131 -11.61 23.97 -0.61
C ASN A 131 -12.29 22.98 0.36
N VAL A 132 -11.79 22.86 1.61
CA VAL A 132 -12.46 22.05 2.65
C VAL A 132 -13.53 22.82 3.40
N LEU A 133 -13.63 24.14 3.19
CA LEU A 133 -14.71 24.93 3.77
C LEU A 133 -16.02 24.65 3.03
N ALA A 134 -17.10 24.46 3.79
CA ALA A 134 -18.43 24.32 3.22
C ALA A 134 -18.78 25.58 2.41
N ARG A 135 -19.20 25.42 1.16
CA ARG A 135 -19.58 26.51 0.28
C ARG A 135 -20.78 26.11 -0.59
N PHE A 136 -21.62 27.07 -0.91
CA PHE A 136 -22.64 26.88 -1.92
C PHE A 136 -22.04 27.03 -3.32
N GLN A 137 -22.33 26.08 -4.18
CA GLN A 137 -21.87 26.09 -5.57
C GLN A 137 -23.01 25.67 -6.50
N SER A 138 -23.17 26.36 -7.64
CA SER A 138 -24.09 25.91 -8.67
C SER A 138 -23.61 24.63 -9.30
N VAL A 139 -24.45 23.61 -9.33
CA VAL A 139 -24.15 22.28 -9.91
C VAL A 139 -25.00 21.97 -11.14
N LYS A 140 -25.73 22.94 -11.70
CA LYS A 140 -26.66 22.75 -12.83
C LYS A 140 -26.02 22.05 -14.04
N ASP A 141 -24.73 22.32 -14.29
CA ASP A 141 -23.99 21.78 -15.42
C ASP A 141 -23.23 20.48 -15.07
N ASN A 142 -23.38 20.00 -13.83
CA ASN A 142 -22.69 18.81 -13.31
C ASN A 142 -23.67 17.72 -12.84
N ILE A 143 -24.94 17.82 -13.17
CA ILE A 143 -25.91 16.78 -12.85
C ILE A 143 -25.65 15.59 -13.79
N ALA A 144 -25.29 14.44 -13.19
CA ALA A 144 -24.98 13.21 -13.93
C ALA A 144 -26.22 12.31 -14.04
N ASN A 145 -26.95 12.15 -12.93
CA ASN A 145 -28.14 11.30 -12.86
C ASN A 145 -29.23 11.97 -12.02
N PHE A 146 -30.47 11.53 -12.23
CA PHE A 146 -31.60 11.90 -11.37
C PHE A 146 -32.66 10.80 -11.36
N ASP A 147 -33.46 10.77 -10.28
CA ASP A 147 -34.59 9.88 -10.16
C ASP A 147 -35.68 10.51 -9.27
N LEU A 148 -36.91 10.05 -9.41
CA LEU A 148 -38.07 10.52 -8.65
C LEU A 148 -38.46 9.49 -7.59
N SER A 149 -38.85 9.99 -6.41
CA SER A 149 -39.44 9.11 -5.40
C SER A 149 -40.74 8.47 -5.94
N PRO A 150 -41.12 7.27 -5.48
CA PRO A 150 -42.34 6.59 -5.94
C PRO A 150 -43.64 7.44 -5.78
N THR A 151 -43.61 8.39 -4.86
CA THR A 151 -44.75 9.31 -4.61
C THR A 151 -44.67 10.63 -5.40
N GLY A 152 -43.58 10.84 -6.14
CA GLY A 152 -43.31 12.10 -6.86
C GLY A 152 -42.99 13.31 -5.96
N LYS A 153 -42.97 13.16 -4.63
CA LYS A 153 -42.77 14.25 -3.68
C LYS A 153 -41.36 14.74 -3.52
N ARG A 154 -40.39 13.95 -3.95
CA ARG A 154 -38.96 14.29 -3.92
C ARG A 154 -38.25 13.78 -5.17
N ALA A 155 -37.22 14.49 -5.57
CA ALA A 155 -36.26 14.06 -6.58
C ALA A 155 -34.89 13.82 -5.93
N ALA A 156 -34.14 12.84 -6.41
CA ALA A 156 -32.76 12.65 -6.11
C ALA A 156 -31.89 13.08 -7.29
N PHE A 157 -30.78 13.76 -7.05
CA PHE A 157 -29.84 14.19 -8.06
C PHE A 157 -28.43 13.78 -7.67
N GLU A 158 -27.70 13.20 -8.60
CA GLU A 158 -26.28 13.02 -8.49
C GLU A 158 -25.57 14.21 -9.12
N ALA A 159 -24.72 14.89 -8.36
CA ALA A 159 -23.90 15.99 -8.86
C ALA A 159 -22.54 16.01 -8.17
N ARG A 160 -21.46 15.98 -8.97
CA ARG A 160 -20.07 16.03 -8.50
C ARG A 160 -19.69 14.91 -7.51
N GLY A 161 -20.29 13.74 -7.66
CA GLY A 161 -20.03 12.57 -6.80
C GLY A 161 -20.81 12.57 -5.49
N GLU A 162 -21.74 13.51 -5.30
CA GLU A 162 -22.64 13.57 -4.15
C GLU A 162 -24.10 13.39 -4.58
N ILE A 163 -24.92 12.87 -3.68
CA ILE A 163 -26.36 12.64 -3.91
C ILE A 163 -27.17 13.62 -3.07
N PHE A 164 -28.00 14.39 -3.72
CA PHE A 164 -28.90 15.35 -3.09
C PHE A 164 -30.35 14.90 -3.26
N THR A 165 -31.16 15.12 -2.23
CA THR A 165 -32.61 14.97 -2.35
C THR A 165 -33.32 16.31 -2.19
N VAL A 166 -34.18 16.62 -3.15
CA VAL A 166 -34.89 17.92 -3.28
C VAL A 166 -36.39 17.65 -3.23
N PRO A 167 -37.18 18.42 -2.42
CA PRO A 167 -38.62 18.30 -2.40
C PRO A 167 -39.26 18.93 -3.63
N GLU A 168 -40.45 18.45 -4.03
CA GLU A 168 -41.25 18.99 -5.14
C GLU A 168 -41.68 20.47 -4.92
N LYS A 169 -42.10 20.81 -3.71
CA LYS A 169 -42.61 22.14 -3.37
C LYS A 169 -41.86 22.78 -2.22
N GLU A 170 -42.24 22.44 -1.01
CA GLU A 170 -41.66 23.00 0.21
C GLU A 170 -40.83 21.94 0.95
N GLY A 171 -39.77 22.37 1.60
CA GLY A 171 -38.90 21.52 2.41
C GLY A 171 -37.42 21.75 2.15
N LEU A 172 -36.60 21.08 2.93
CA LEU A 172 -35.14 21.19 2.84
C LEU A 172 -34.56 20.25 1.78
N THR A 173 -33.55 20.74 1.08
CA THR A 173 -32.65 19.92 0.29
C THR A 173 -31.62 19.29 1.23
N TYR A 174 -31.40 17.98 1.11
CA TYR A 174 -30.41 17.25 1.89
C TYR A 174 -29.33 16.67 0.98
N ASN A 175 -28.09 16.77 1.41
CA ASN A 175 -27.02 15.93 0.93
C ASN A 175 -27.10 14.58 1.68
N LEU A 176 -27.10 13.47 0.95
CA LEU A 176 -27.24 12.11 1.48
C LEU A 176 -25.91 11.39 1.62
N THR A 177 -24.81 11.93 1.05
CA THR A 177 -23.46 11.32 1.04
C THR A 177 -22.43 12.14 1.78
#